data_b4b101f7fb28a8d1c466eb69d66e62c0
#
_entry.id   b4b101f7fb28a8d1c466eb69d66e62c0
#
_cell.length_a   1.000
_cell.length_b   1.000
_cell.length_c   1.000
_cell.angle_alpha   90.00
_cell.angle_beta   90.00
_cell.angle_gamma   90.00
#
_symmetry.space_group_name_H-M   'P 1'
#
loop_
_entity.id
_entity.type
_entity.pdbx_description
1 polymer ?
#
loop_
_entity_poly.entity_id
_entity_poly.type
_entity_poly.pdbx_seq_one_letter_code
_entity_poly.pdbx_strand_id
1 'polypeptide(L)'
;MLFRSQAYAQMRAAELMVREAAALYEAGRDCGAEANLAKLLAADASWAAADTCLQTHGGFGFAEEFDIERKFRETRLYRTAPISTNLILSYLAEHVLGLPRSY
;
A
#
# COMPACT_ATOMS: atom_id res chain seq x y z
N MET A 1 -4.15 -2.69 -20.85
CA MET A 1 -3.88 -1.24 -20.91
C MET A 1 -4.48 -0.51 -19.73
N LEU A 2 -5.79 -0.65 -19.50
CA LEU A 2 -6.47 0.03 -18.39
C LEU A 2 -5.88 -0.31 -17.01
N PHE A 3 -5.54 -1.54 -16.77
CA PHE A 3 -4.97 -1.98 -15.49
C PHE A 3 -3.57 -1.41 -15.22
N ARG A 4 -2.77 -1.17 -16.29
CA ARG A 4 -1.46 -0.50 -16.13
C ARG A 4 -1.63 0.96 -15.68
N SER A 5 -2.58 1.65 -16.30
CA SER A 5 -2.90 3.04 -15.94
C SER A 5 -3.42 3.14 -14.51
N GLN A 6 -4.27 2.20 -14.10
CA GLN A 6 -4.79 2.15 -12.74
C GLN A 6 -3.66 1.89 -11.72
N ALA A 7 -2.80 0.91 -11.99
CA ALA A 7 -1.65 0.62 -11.13
C ALA A 7 -0.72 1.84 -11.02
N TYR A 8 -0.47 2.52 -12.13
CA TYR A 8 0.33 3.74 -12.14
C TYR A 8 -0.31 4.85 -11.29
N ALA A 9 -1.60 5.07 -11.44
CA ALA A 9 -2.33 6.08 -10.67
C ALA A 9 -2.27 5.80 -9.17
N GLN A 10 -2.49 4.55 -8.77
CA GLN A 10 -2.40 4.14 -7.37
C GLN A 10 -0.99 4.32 -6.80
N MET A 11 0.03 3.98 -7.57
CA MET A 11 1.43 4.18 -7.19
C MET A 11 1.73 5.67 -7.00
N ARG A 12 1.27 6.53 -7.92
CA ARG A 12 1.49 7.97 -7.80
C ARG A 12 0.79 8.57 -6.58
N ALA A 13 -0.43 8.13 -6.29
CA ALA A 13 -1.15 8.58 -5.10
C ALA A 13 -0.40 8.17 -3.82
N ALA A 14 0.08 6.94 -3.75
CA ALA A 14 0.87 6.46 -2.61
C ALA A 14 2.17 7.26 -2.45
N GLU A 15 2.88 7.52 -3.56
CA GLU A 15 4.13 8.29 -3.55
C GLU A 15 3.91 9.72 -3.01
N LEU A 16 2.85 10.39 -3.45
CA LEU A 16 2.53 11.73 -2.97
C LEU A 16 2.26 11.75 -1.47
N MET A 17 1.55 10.75 -0.96
CA MET A 17 1.28 10.63 0.48
C MET A 17 2.57 10.34 1.28
N VAL A 18 3.46 9.51 0.76
CA VAL A 18 4.78 9.26 1.38
C VAL A 18 5.58 10.57 1.46
N ARG A 19 5.59 11.35 0.39
CA ARG A 19 6.31 12.64 0.37
C ARG A 19 5.71 13.64 1.35
N GLU A 20 4.39 13.70 1.46
CA GLU A 20 3.72 14.56 2.43
C GLU A 20 4.08 14.17 3.88
N ALA A 21 3.99 12.88 4.20
CA ALA A 21 4.36 12.37 5.51
C ALA A 21 5.82 12.71 5.86
N ALA A 22 6.74 12.51 4.91
CA ALA A 22 8.16 12.81 5.08
C ALA A 22 8.38 14.32 5.31
N ALA A 23 7.73 15.17 4.54
CA ALA A 23 7.85 16.63 4.66
C ALA A 23 7.35 17.12 6.03
N LEU A 24 6.24 16.59 6.50
CA LEU A 24 5.71 16.90 7.85
C LEU A 24 6.69 16.46 8.95
N TYR A 25 7.23 15.26 8.83
CA TYR A 25 8.21 14.74 9.78
C TYR A 25 9.46 15.62 9.83
N GLU A 26 10.01 15.98 8.67
CA GLU A 26 11.20 16.85 8.57
C GLU A 26 10.94 18.24 9.14
N ALA A 27 9.72 18.74 9.03
CA ALA A 27 9.31 20.04 9.61
C ALA A 27 9.03 19.97 11.11
N GLY A 28 9.18 18.82 11.73
CA GLY A 28 8.88 18.61 13.16
C GLY A 28 7.39 18.67 13.49
N ARG A 29 6.53 18.44 12.50
CA ARG A 29 5.07 18.46 12.66
C ARG A 29 4.54 17.05 12.86
N ASP A 30 3.34 16.95 13.43
CA ASP A 30 2.64 15.67 13.55
C ASP A 30 2.34 15.11 12.15
N CYS A 31 2.75 13.86 11.90
CA CYS A 31 2.56 13.16 10.65
C CYS A 31 1.93 11.77 10.83
N GLY A 32 1.34 11.51 11.98
CA GLY A 32 0.80 10.18 12.31
C GLY A 32 -0.27 9.72 11.31
N ALA A 33 -1.21 10.59 10.96
CA ALA A 33 -2.25 10.29 9.98
C ALA A 33 -1.65 10.03 8.60
N GLU A 34 -0.77 10.91 8.13
CA GLU A 34 -0.16 10.82 6.79
C GLU A 34 0.75 9.61 6.65
N ALA A 35 1.53 9.28 7.70
CA ALA A 35 2.37 8.08 7.70
C ALA A 35 1.55 6.80 7.60
N ASN A 36 0.44 6.73 8.34
CA ASN A 36 -0.47 5.59 8.27
C ASN A 36 -1.16 5.49 6.91
N LEU A 37 -1.63 6.61 6.36
CA LEU A 37 -2.21 6.67 5.02
C LEU A 37 -1.19 6.24 3.95
N ALA A 38 0.04 6.71 4.04
CA ALA A 38 1.12 6.34 3.13
C ALA A 38 1.36 4.83 3.14
N LYS A 39 1.46 4.23 4.33
CA LYS A 39 1.66 2.79 4.47
C LYS A 39 0.49 2.00 3.87
N LEU A 40 -0.75 2.39 4.16
CA LEU A 40 -1.95 1.75 3.64
C LEU A 40 -1.98 1.79 2.11
N LEU A 41 -1.83 2.98 1.54
CA LEU A 41 -1.90 3.18 0.09
C LEU A 41 -0.77 2.47 -0.63
N ALA A 42 0.46 2.54 -0.12
CA ALA A 42 1.61 1.87 -0.73
C ALA A 42 1.49 0.35 -0.67
N ALA A 43 1.03 -0.20 0.43
CA ALA A 43 0.83 -1.65 0.58
C ALA A 43 -0.23 -2.16 -0.39
N ASP A 44 -1.36 -1.46 -0.49
CA ASP A 44 -2.45 -1.85 -1.39
C ASP A 44 -2.04 -1.69 -2.86
N ALA A 45 -1.39 -0.59 -3.21
CA ALA A 45 -0.92 -0.33 -4.57
C ALA A 45 0.10 -1.37 -5.04
N SER A 46 1.05 -1.72 -4.19
CA SER A 46 2.09 -2.68 -4.54
C SER A 46 1.53 -4.08 -4.75
N TRP A 47 0.62 -4.52 -3.88
CA TRP A 47 0.01 -5.84 -4.01
C TRP A 47 -0.92 -5.91 -5.23
N ALA A 48 -1.74 -4.90 -5.46
CA ALA A 48 -2.60 -4.82 -6.64
C ALA A 48 -1.80 -4.83 -7.95
N ALA A 49 -0.68 -4.13 -7.98
CA ALA A 49 0.23 -4.14 -9.14
C ALA A 49 0.83 -5.54 -9.37
N ALA A 50 1.25 -6.21 -8.31
CA ALA A 50 1.82 -7.56 -8.40
C ALA A 50 0.77 -8.58 -8.87
N ASP A 51 -0.45 -8.51 -8.36
CA ASP A 51 -1.57 -9.36 -8.78
C ASP A 51 -1.88 -9.15 -10.26
N THR A 52 -1.97 -7.91 -10.71
CA THR A 52 -2.19 -7.56 -12.11
C THR A 52 -1.06 -8.08 -12.99
N CYS A 53 0.17 -7.97 -12.53
CA CYS A 53 1.34 -8.46 -13.26
C CYS A 53 1.31 -9.99 -13.38
N LEU A 54 0.98 -10.69 -12.31
CA LEU A 54 0.82 -12.14 -12.30
C LEU A 54 -0.24 -12.58 -13.31
N GLN A 55 -1.40 -11.92 -13.30
CA GLN A 55 -2.49 -12.19 -14.24
C GLN A 55 -2.07 -11.96 -15.68
N THR A 56 -1.31 -10.90 -15.95
CA THR A 56 -0.81 -10.56 -17.29
C THR A 56 0.15 -11.62 -17.84
N HIS A 57 0.96 -12.23 -17.00
CA HIS A 57 1.86 -13.30 -17.39
C HIS A 57 1.15 -14.64 -17.63
N GLY A 58 -0.10 -14.78 -17.21
CA GLY A 58 -0.82 -16.04 -17.31
C GLY A 58 -0.08 -17.17 -16.59
N GLY A 59 -0.03 -18.36 -17.20
CA GLY A 59 0.67 -19.51 -16.62
C GLY A 59 2.14 -19.28 -16.33
N PHE A 60 2.81 -18.45 -17.10
CA PHE A 60 4.22 -18.10 -16.89
C PHE A 60 4.43 -17.29 -15.59
N GLY A 61 3.39 -16.66 -15.07
CA GLY A 61 3.48 -15.95 -13.78
C GLY A 61 3.83 -16.85 -12.60
N PHE A 62 3.54 -18.15 -12.70
CA PHE A 62 3.91 -19.13 -11.67
C PHE A 62 5.33 -19.68 -11.82
N ALA A 63 6.02 -19.38 -12.93
CA ALA A 63 7.37 -19.86 -13.18
C ALA A 63 8.41 -19.00 -12.46
N GLU A 64 9.37 -19.66 -11.82
CA GLU A 64 10.40 -19.00 -11.02
C GLU A 64 11.26 -18.05 -11.86
N GLU A 65 11.47 -18.37 -13.15
CA GLU A 65 12.32 -17.62 -14.06
C GLU A 65 11.90 -16.16 -14.27
N PHE A 66 10.61 -15.86 -14.08
CA PHE A 66 10.09 -14.51 -14.29
C PHE A 66 10.00 -13.67 -13.02
N ASP A 67 10.27 -14.25 -11.86
CA ASP A 67 10.26 -13.55 -10.56
C ASP A 67 8.90 -12.98 -10.12
N ILE A 68 7.87 -13.11 -10.92
CA ILE A 68 6.56 -12.49 -10.64
C ILE A 68 5.88 -13.17 -9.46
N GLU A 69 5.96 -14.51 -9.36
CA GLU A 69 5.37 -15.27 -8.24
C GLU A 69 6.02 -14.85 -6.91
N ARG A 70 7.31 -14.56 -6.92
CA ARG A 70 8.05 -14.11 -5.74
C ARG A 70 7.61 -12.70 -5.34
N LYS A 71 7.51 -11.78 -6.30
CA LYS A 71 7.03 -10.41 -6.08
C LYS A 71 5.60 -10.40 -5.50
N PHE A 72 4.73 -11.25 -6.01
CA PHE A 72 3.37 -11.39 -5.50
C PHE A 72 3.37 -11.80 -4.03
N ARG A 73 4.17 -12.81 -3.65
CA ARG A 73 4.27 -13.25 -2.25
C ARG A 73 4.88 -12.16 -1.35
N GLU A 74 5.94 -11.51 -1.79
CA GLU A 74 6.63 -10.46 -1.05
C GLU A 74 5.73 -9.25 -0.81
N THR A 75 5.02 -8.79 -1.83
CA THR A 75 4.15 -7.61 -1.70
C THR A 75 2.95 -7.87 -0.79
N ARG A 76 2.50 -9.12 -0.68
CA ARG A 76 1.43 -9.48 0.26
C ARG A 76 1.84 -9.22 1.72
N LEU A 77 3.12 -9.39 2.03
CA LEU A 77 3.65 -9.13 3.36
C LEU A 77 3.38 -7.71 3.83
N TYR A 78 3.48 -6.72 2.95
CA TYR A 78 3.31 -5.30 3.30
C TYR A 78 1.92 -4.96 3.83
N ARG A 79 0.93 -5.78 3.55
CA ARG A 79 -0.42 -5.61 4.09
C ARG A 79 -0.59 -6.16 5.51
N THR A 80 0.35 -6.97 5.97
CA THR A 80 0.33 -7.61 7.28
C THR A 80 1.41 -7.11 8.23
N ALA A 81 2.56 -6.70 7.72
CA ALA A 81 3.72 -6.36 8.53
C ALA A 81 4.37 -5.04 8.08
N PRO A 82 5.01 -4.28 8.97
CA PRO A 82 5.02 -4.48 10.44
C PRO A 82 3.68 -4.11 11.10
N ILE A 83 2.89 -3.25 10.45
CA ILE A 83 1.57 -2.82 10.91
C ILE A 83 0.55 -3.23 9.84
N SER A 84 -0.46 -4.01 10.25
CA SER A 84 -1.47 -4.49 9.32
C SER A 84 -2.37 -3.36 8.82
N THR A 85 -2.93 -3.53 7.62
CA THR A 85 -3.89 -2.58 7.06
C THR A 85 -5.13 -2.43 7.96
N ASN A 86 -5.53 -3.49 8.65
CA ASN A 86 -6.65 -3.43 9.59
C ASN A 86 -6.37 -2.49 10.77
N LEU A 87 -5.18 -2.56 11.35
CA LEU A 87 -4.77 -1.65 12.42
C LEU A 87 -4.69 -0.20 11.94
N ILE A 88 -4.22 0.02 10.73
CA ILE A 88 -4.17 1.37 10.13
C ILE A 88 -5.59 1.93 9.97
N LEU A 89 -6.50 1.14 9.45
CA LEU A 89 -7.90 1.56 9.27
C LEU A 89 -8.55 1.89 10.62
N SER A 90 -8.29 1.08 11.65
CA SER A 90 -8.76 1.36 13.02
C SER A 90 -8.18 2.67 13.55
N TYR A 91 -6.89 2.91 13.35
CA TYR A 91 -6.24 4.16 13.75
C TYR A 91 -6.89 5.37 13.06
N LEU A 92 -7.09 5.30 11.76
CA LEU A 92 -7.70 6.39 10.99
C LEU A 92 -9.15 6.65 11.43
N ALA A 93 -9.91 5.59 11.66
CA ALA A 93 -11.28 5.71 12.13
C ALA A 93 -11.35 6.43 13.48
N GLU A 94 -10.52 6.04 14.44
CA GLU A 94 -10.53 6.59 15.79
C GLU A 94 -9.90 7.99 15.84
N HIS A 95 -8.69 8.16 15.31
CA HIS A 95 -7.89 9.37 15.53
C HIS A 95 -8.06 10.46 14.47
N VAL A 96 -8.53 10.10 13.27
CA VAL A 96 -8.73 11.07 12.19
C VAL A 96 -10.21 11.39 12.00
N LEU A 97 -11.06 10.34 11.96
CA LEU A 97 -12.49 10.52 11.72
C LEU A 97 -13.30 10.70 13.02
N GLY A 98 -12.70 10.49 14.19
CA GLY A 98 -13.37 10.65 15.47
C GLY A 98 -14.46 9.61 15.73
N LEU A 99 -14.37 8.44 15.11
CA LEU A 99 -15.35 7.37 15.28
C LEU A 99 -15.09 6.61 16.58
N PRO A 100 -16.13 6.03 17.19
CA PRO A 100 -15.95 5.26 18.43
C PRO A 100 -15.14 3.98 18.14
N ARG A 101 -14.36 3.59 19.12
CA ARG A 101 -13.60 2.35 19.08
C ARG A 101 -14.55 1.15 19.06
N SER A 102 -14.30 0.17 18.19
CA SER A 102 -15.20 -0.96 17.97
C SER A 102 -14.87 -2.19 18.83
N TYR A 103 -13.82 -2.14 19.61
CA TYR A 103 -13.39 -3.26 20.47
C TYR A 103 -12.75 -2.77 21.76
#